data_b750baa0808754b3c0a20cee21eb61a7
#
_entry.id   b750baa0808754b3c0a20cee21eb61a7
#
_cell.length_a   1.000
_cell.length_b   1.000
_cell.length_c   1.000
_cell.angle_alpha   90.00
_cell.angle_beta   90.00
_cell.angle_gamma   90.00
#
_symmetry.space_group_name_H-M   'P 1'
#
loop_
_entity.id
_entity.type
_entity.pdbx_description
1 polymer ?
#
loop_
_entity_poly.entity_id
_entity_poly.type
_entity_poly.pdbx_seq_one_letter_code
_entity_poly.pdbx_strand_id
1 'polypeptide(L)'
;MSLSLAVITYNEEDNIVRLLDSIIDTVDEIIVVDSFSTDKTKEICTQKYPQVKFFEKKFNGYGEQKNHALSLCSNEWILFLDADEVPDEDLKNSIKKITVSENYKCSIYKAKFNNHLGIHLIKFGGWGDVCRERLFRKNCAKYSDDKVHEFLIYDKKTETLDGKINHYTYKSIHHHVTKVNRYSDMMAEKMFEKGKKINRFKIIVSPIFEFVKVFIFKLGFLDGFAGFYIAKTMSYYTFLKYIKLKEKIRLVELEKKNIKAT
;
A
#
# COMPACT_ATOMS: atom_id res chain seq x y z
N MET A 1 7.87 -26.95 7.94
CA MET A 1 7.17 -25.72 7.59
C MET A 1 7.80 -25.18 6.33
N SER A 2 7.07 -24.71 5.34
CA SER A 2 7.66 -24.23 4.09
C SER A 2 7.04 -22.88 3.71
N LEU A 3 7.49 -21.81 4.38
CA LEU A 3 6.97 -20.47 4.28
C LEU A 3 8.05 -19.48 3.84
N SER A 4 7.83 -18.79 2.71
CA SER A 4 8.66 -17.69 2.27
C SER A 4 7.99 -16.36 2.62
N LEU A 5 8.75 -15.40 3.16
CA LEU A 5 8.39 -14.00 3.18
C LEU A 5 8.88 -13.35 1.87
N ALA A 6 7.99 -12.68 1.16
CA ALA A 6 8.31 -11.84 0.01
C ALA A 6 8.05 -10.37 0.34
N VAL A 7 9.05 -9.52 0.12
CA VAL A 7 9.00 -8.08 0.39
C VAL A 7 9.52 -7.32 -0.83
N ILE A 8 8.89 -6.20 -1.17
CA ILE A 8 9.44 -5.22 -2.10
C ILE A 8 9.82 -3.95 -1.35
N THR A 9 10.94 -3.32 -1.73
CA THR A 9 11.47 -2.14 -1.03
C THR A 9 11.88 -1.02 -1.97
N TYR A 10 11.76 0.22 -1.48
CA TYR A 10 12.39 1.41 -2.03
C TYR A 10 12.50 2.50 -0.96
N ASN A 11 13.72 2.71 -0.43
CA ASN A 11 14.01 3.69 0.63
C ASN A 11 13.18 3.44 1.92
N GLU A 12 13.35 2.23 2.48
CA GLU A 12 12.61 1.75 3.64
C GLU A 12 13.51 1.47 4.87
N GLU A 13 14.65 2.17 4.99
CA GLU A 13 15.64 1.97 6.08
C GLU A 13 15.02 2.01 7.49
N ASP A 14 13.96 2.84 7.70
CA ASP A 14 13.29 2.96 9.00
C ASP A 14 12.28 1.85 9.28
N ASN A 15 11.73 1.22 8.25
CA ASN A 15 10.66 0.23 8.37
C ASN A 15 11.18 -1.20 8.28
N ILE A 16 12.15 -1.45 7.40
CA ILE A 16 12.62 -2.82 7.10
C ILE A 16 13.15 -3.55 8.34
N VAL A 17 13.81 -2.83 9.26
CA VAL A 17 14.31 -3.39 10.53
C VAL A 17 13.13 -3.90 11.36
N ARG A 18 12.09 -3.07 11.51
CA ARG A 18 10.89 -3.41 12.31
C ARG A 18 10.16 -4.63 11.74
N LEU A 19 10.02 -4.70 10.41
CA LEU A 19 9.43 -5.86 9.75
C LEU A 19 10.27 -7.11 10.00
N LEU A 20 11.56 -7.08 9.67
CA LEU A 20 12.42 -8.25 9.78
C LEU A 20 12.52 -8.75 11.22
N ASP A 21 12.75 -7.87 12.20
CA ASP A 21 12.80 -8.24 13.61
C ASP A 21 11.49 -8.91 14.09
N SER A 22 10.34 -8.55 13.49
CA SER A 22 9.04 -9.09 13.90
C SER A 22 8.73 -10.49 13.35
N ILE A 23 9.35 -10.88 12.21
CA ILE A 23 8.89 -12.05 11.44
C ILE A 23 9.96 -13.12 11.23
N ILE A 24 11.22 -12.80 11.49
CA ILE A 24 12.38 -13.63 11.16
C ILE A 24 12.29 -15.06 11.72
N ASP A 25 11.74 -15.21 12.94
CA ASP A 25 11.56 -16.50 13.60
C ASP A 25 10.26 -17.23 13.17
N THR A 26 9.53 -16.67 12.20
CA THR A 26 8.25 -17.22 11.75
C THR A 26 8.34 -17.80 10.33
N VAL A 27 9.35 -17.43 9.55
CA VAL A 27 9.49 -17.80 8.16
C VAL A 27 10.78 -18.59 7.91
N ASP A 28 10.78 -19.46 6.90
CA ASP A 28 11.93 -20.29 6.56
C ASP A 28 12.82 -19.64 5.49
N GLU A 29 12.29 -18.67 4.76
CA GLU A 29 12.97 -17.96 3.68
C GLU A 29 12.52 -16.50 3.65
N ILE A 30 13.45 -15.58 3.41
CA ILE A 30 13.17 -14.15 3.26
C ILE A 30 13.72 -13.66 1.93
N ILE A 31 12.85 -13.22 1.04
CA ILE A 31 13.16 -12.61 -0.25
C ILE A 31 12.83 -11.12 -0.19
N VAL A 32 13.85 -10.28 -0.39
CA VAL A 32 13.70 -8.83 -0.52
C VAL A 32 14.08 -8.42 -1.93
N VAL A 33 13.17 -7.76 -2.64
CA VAL A 33 13.41 -7.20 -3.98
C VAL A 33 13.38 -5.68 -3.89
N ASP A 34 14.55 -5.08 -4.04
CA ASP A 34 14.77 -3.65 -3.89
C ASP A 34 14.76 -2.92 -5.24
N SER A 35 14.17 -1.74 -5.26
CA SER A 35 14.05 -0.89 -6.45
C SER A 35 15.20 0.12 -6.57
N PHE A 36 16.43 -0.28 -6.26
CA PHE A 36 17.64 0.57 -6.20
C PHE A 36 17.51 1.68 -5.16
N SER A 37 17.30 1.31 -3.89
CA SER A 37 17.29 2.24 -2.77
C SER A 37 18.59 3.03 -2.66
N THR A 38 18.45 4.30 -2.30
CA THR A 38 19.57 5.24 -2.12
C THR A 38 19.86 5.53 -0.66
N ASP A 39 19.06 4.98 0.26
CA ASP A 39 19.25 5.00 1.71
C ASP A 39 19.97 3.73 2.20
N LYS A 40 19.93 3.47 3.50
CA LYS A 40 20.59 2.30 4.11
C LYS A 40 19.82 0.98 3.99
N THR A 41 18.71 0.93 3.22
CA THR A 41 17.88 -0.28 3.09
C THR A 41 18.73 -1.50 2.69
N LYS A 42 19.56 -1.37 1.65
CA LYS A 42 20.44 -2.46 1.17
C LYS A 42 21.46 -2.88 2.23
N GLU A 43 22.15 -1.93 2.83
CA GLU A 43 23.12 -2.20 3.88
C GLU A 43 22.49 -2.97 5.05
N ILE A 44 21.33 -2.52 5.53
CA ILE A 44 20.59 -3.17 6.60
C ILE A 44 20.25 -4.61 6.22
N CYS A 45 19.64 -4.84 5.06
CA CYS A 45 19.22 -6.18 4.64
C CYS A 45 20.40 -7.15 4.48
N THR A 46 21.55 -6.69 3.96
CA THR A 46 22.68 -7.57 3.64
C THR A 46 23.66 -7.77 4.78
N GLN A 47 23.81 -6.79 5.68
CA GLN A 47 24.79 -6.85 6.76
C GLN A 47 24.17 -7.26 8.10
N LYS A 48 22.98 -6.72 8.44
CA LYS A 48 22.32 -7.04 9.71
C LYS A 48 21.54 -8.35 9.68
N TYR A 49 21.04 -8.75 8.49
CA TYR A 49 20.20 -9.94 8.32
C TYR A 49 20.77 -10.88 7.25
N PRO A 50 21.83 -11.64 7.56
CA PRO A 50 22.54 -12.47 6.57
C PRO A 50 21.70 -13.59 5.96
N GLN A 51 20.54 -13.96 6.57
CA GLN A 51 19.58 -14.92 6.05
C GLN A 51 18.63 -14.31 4.98
N VAL A 52 18.65 -12.99 4.80
CA VAL A 52 17.88 -12.33 3.74
C VAL A 52 18.52 -12.56 2.38
N LYS A 53 17.76 -13.09 1.44
CA LYS A 53 18.13 -13.13 0.02
C LYS A 53 17.72 -11.80 -0.62
N PHE A 54 18.70 -10.94 -0.85
CA PHE A 54 18.49 -9.58 -1.36
C PHE A 54 18.73 -9.51 -2.86
N PHE A 55 17.77 -8.95 -3.61
CA PHE A 55 17.83 -8.78 -5.06
C PHE A 55 17.51 -7.33 -5.43
N GLU A 56 18.18 -6.81 -6.45
CA GLU A 56 17.90 -5.49 -7.01
C GLU A 56 17.21 -5.63 -8.37
N LYS A 57 16.11 -4.92 -8.57
CA LYS A 57 15.36 -4.90 -9.83
C LYS A 57 14.80 -3.50 -10.08
N LYS A 58 15.01 -3.00 -11.31
CA LYS A 58 14.43 -1.72 -11.73
C LYS A 58 12.90 -1.76 -11.61
N PHE A 59 12.34 -0.74 -11.00
CA PHE A 59 10.91 -0.60 -10.82
C PHE A 59 10.20 -0.24 -12.14
N ASN A 60 9.33 -1.12 -12.63
CA ASN A 60 8.49 -0.91 -13.81
C ASN A 60 6.99 -0.86 -13.45
N GLY A 61 6.64 -1.07 -12.19
CA GLY A 61 5.29 -1.10 -11.65
C GLY A 61 5.18 -2.08 -10.48
N TYR A 62 4.20 -1.85 -9.62
CA TYR A 62 4.03 -2.66 -8.41
C TYR A 62 3.73 -4.13 -8.71
N GLY A 63 2.85 -4.41 -9.68
CA GLY A 63 2.50 -5.78 -10.05
C GLY A 63 3.70 -6.58 -10.55
N GLU A 64 4.52 -6.01 -11.44
CA GLU A 64 5.74 -6.65 -11.95
C GLU A 64 6.76 -6.88 -10.83
N GLN A 65 6.96 -5.90 -9.94
CA GLN A 65 7.91 -6.02 -8.83
C GLN A 65 7.49 -7.12 -7.85
N LYS A 66 6.20 -7.16 -7.49
CA LYS A 66 5.63 -8.19 -6.62
C LYS A 66 5.71 -9.58 -7.25
N ASN A 67 5.32 -9.73 -8.53
CA ASN A 67 5.43 -11.00 -9.24
C ASN A 67 6.88 -11.50 -9.34
N HIS A 68 7.85 -10.59 -9.50
CA HIS A 68 9.25 -10.96 -9.47
C HIS A 68 9.66 -11.50 -8.09
N ALA A 69 9.28 -10.83 -7.00
CA ALA A 69 9.53 -11.33 -5.65
C ALA A 69 8.90 -12.72 -5.42
N LEU A 70 7.67 -12.95 -5.89
CA LEU A 70 7.01 -14.25 -5.82
C LEU A 70 7.78 -15.34 -6.59
N SER A 71 8.34 -15.01 -7.76
CA SER A 71 9.08 -15.98 -8.59
C SER A 71 10.35 -16.50 -7.92
N LEU A 72 10.97 -15.67 -7.06
CA LEU A 72 12.20 -15.99 -6.32
C LEU A 72 11.96 -16.84 -5.06
N CYS A 73 10.72 -16.89 -4.55
CA CYS A 73 10.38 -17.71 -3.40
C CYS A 73 10.48 -19.20 -3.76
N SER A 74 11.07 -20.02 -2.87
CA SER A 74 11.22 -21.47 -3.07
C SER A 74 10.13 -22.29 -2.38
N ASN A 75 9.52 -21.77 -1.33
CA ASN A 75 8.56 -22.50 -0.50
C ASN A 75 7.13 -22.49 -1.07
N GLU A 76 6.32 -23.41 -0.57
CA GLU A 76 4.93 -23.59 -1.00
C GLU A 76 4.02 -22.46 -0.55
N TRP A 77 4.18 -22.00 0.70
CA TRP A 77 3.45 -20.87 1.25
C TRP A 77 4.23 -19.57 1.09
N ILE A 78 3.55 -18.52 0.70
CA ILE A 78 4.11 -17.18 0.58
C ILE A 78 3.32 -16.24 1.48
N LEU A 79 4.04 -15.59 2.39
CA LEU A 79 3.58 -14.41 3.11
C LEU A 79 4.13 -13.20 2.36
N PHE A 80 3.25 -12.41 1.77
CA PHE A 80 3.64 -11.16 1.12
C PHE A 80 3.37 -9.98 2.05
N LEU A 81 4.41 -9.23 2.40
CA LEU A 81 4.28 -8.01 3.22
C LEU A 81 5.01 -6.85 2.53
N ASP A 82 4.42 -5.66 2.63
CA ASP A 82 5.13 -4.43 2.29
C ASP A 82 6.09 -4.07 3.47
N ALA A 83 7.16 -3.33 3.22
CA ALA A 83 8.21 -3.09 4.22
C ALA A 83 7.72 -2.34 5.48
N ASP A 84 6.60 -1.63 5.38
CA ASP A 84 5.95 -0.89 6.46
C ASP A 84 4.81 -1.66 7.16
N GLU A 85 4.70 -2.98 6.91
CA GLU A 85 3.69 -3.87 7.46
C GLU A 85 4.30 -4.84 8.48
N VAL A 86 3.79 -4.83 9.71
CA VAL A 86 4.29 -5.64 10.82
C VAL A 86 3.17 -6.50 11.38
N PRO A 87 3.22 -7.84 11.25
CA PRO A 87 2.22 -8.73 11.83
C PRO A 87 2.31 -8.73 13.37
N ASP A 88 1.13 -8.75 14.02
CA ASP A 88 1.06 -8.99 15.46
C ASP A 88 1.26 -10.48 15.81
N GLU A 89 1.38 -10.79 17.10
CA GLU A 89 1.61 -12.17 17.57
C GLU A 89 0.45 -13.11 17.20
N ASP A 90 -0.79 -12.63 17.26
CA ASP A 90 -1.96 -13.46 16.93
C ASP A 90 -1.94 -13.84 15.44
N LEU A 91 -1.58 -12.90 14.56
CA LEU A 91 -1.45 -13.16 13.13
C LEU A 91 -0.30 -14.14 12.85
N LYS A 92 0.86 -13.99 13.50
CA LYS A 92 1.98 -14.93 13.37
C LYS A 92 1.59 -16.34 13.79
N ASN A 93 0.87 -16.48 14.91
CA ASN A 93 0.36 -17.76 15.38
C ASN A 93 -0.65 -18.38 14.40
N SER A 94 -1.55 -17.57 13.82
CA SER A 94 -2.49 -18.02 12.78
C SER A 94 -1.76 -18.50 11.52
N ILE A 95 -0.74 -17.78 11.08
CA ILE A 95 0.10 -18.16 9.93
C ILE A 95 0.80 -19.49 10.20
N LYS A 96 1.47 -19.65 11.35
CA LYS A 96 2.13 -20.89 11.76
C LYS A 96 1.17 -22.07 11.76
N LYS A 97 -0.02 -21.90 12.33
CA LYS A 97 -1.06 -22.93 12.38
C LYS A 97 -1.51 -23.41 11.00
N ILE A 98 -1.70 -22.48 10.05
CA ILE A 98 -2.13 -22.80 8.69
C ILE A 98 -1.01 -23.49 7.91
N THR A 99 0.21 -22.97 7.97
CA THR A 99 1.33 -23.47 7.16
C THR A 99 1.85 -24.85 7.60
N VAL A 100 1.56 -25.25 8.83
CA VAL A 100 1.90 -26.60 9.34
C VAL A 100 0.77 -27.60 9.11
N SER A 101 -0.47 -27.14 8.93
CA SER A 101 -1.62 -28.04 8.75
C SER A 101 -1.63 -28.65 7.35
N GLU A 102 -1.85 -29.97 7.27
CA GLU A 102 -2.15 -30.66 6.01
C GLU A 102 -3.60 -30.41 5.55
N ASN A 103 -4.49 -30.05 6.47
CA ASN A 103 -5.92 -29.80 6.26
C ASN A 103 -6.24 -28.31 6.26
N TYR A 104 -5.61 -27.51 5.38
CA TYR A 104 -5.99 -26.11 5.21
C TYR A 104 -7.27 -25.98 4.38
N LYS A 105 -8.16 -25.09 4.81
CA LYS A 105 -9.47 -24.89 4.16
C LYS A 105 -9.38 -24.10 2.86
N CYS A 106 -8.43 -23.19 2.77
CA CYS A 106 -8.22 -22.29 1.63
C CYS A 106 -6.76 -22.25 1.22
N SER A 107 -6.52 -21.82 -0.03
CA SER A 107 -5.17 -21.58 -0.55
C SER A 107 -4.76 -20.10 -0.45
N ILE A 108 -5.69 -19.22 0.01
CA ILE A 108 -5.49 -17.76 0.10
C ILE A 108 -6.16 -17.26 1.36
N TYR A 109 -5.40 -16.51 2.14
CA TYR A 109 -5.86 -15.93 3.39
C TYR A 109 -5.63 -14.42 3.42
N LYS A 110 -6.60 -13.71 4.02
CA LYS A 110 -6.58 -12.27 4.24
C LYS A 110 -6.15 -11.96 5.66
N ALA A 111 -5.46 -10.84 5.81
CA ALA A 111 -5.16 -10.24 7.12
C ALA A 111 -5.88 -8.90 7.26
N LYS A 112 -6.33 -8.59 8.48
CA LYS A 112 -6.87 -7.28 8.86
C LYS A 112 -5.73 -6.32 9.15
N PHE A 113 -6.01 -5.02 9.00
CA PHE A 113 -5.01 -3.97 9.15
C PHE A 113 -5.34 -3.03 10.30
N ASN A 114 -4.31 -2.67 11.05
CA ASN A 114 -4.25 -1.52 11.93
C ASN A 114 -3.44 -0.42 11.23
N ASN A 115 -4.09 0.57 10.66
CA ASN A 115 -3.40 1.65 9.96
C ASN A 115 -2.94 2.74 10.93
N HIS A 116 -1.67 3.12 10.85
CA HIS A 116 -1.05 4.11 11.71
C HIS A 116 -0.70 5.41 10.95
N LEU A 117 -0.96 6.54 11.58
CA LEU A 117 -0.46 7.86 11.21
C LEU A 117 0.54 8.31 12.26
N GLY A 118 1.83 8.15 12.01
CA GLY A 118 2.86 8.26 13.04
C GLY A 118 2.59 7.26 14.16
N ILE A 119 2.40 7.76 15.37
CA ILE A 119 2.09 6.93 16.56
C ILE A 119 0.59 6.65 16.74
N HIS A 120 -0.28 7.29 15.96
CA HIS A 120 -1.73 7.21 16.14
C HIS A 120 -2.33 6.07 15.32
N LEU A 121 -2.98 5.13 16.00
CA LEU A 121 -3.82 4.12 15.37
C LEU A 121 -5.13 4.76 14.88
N ILE A 122 -5.45 4.59 13.60
CA ILE A 122 -6.67 5.09 12.98
C ILE A 122 -7.64 3.94 12.76
N LYS A 123 -8.79 4.00 13.41
CA LYS A 123 -9.82 2.95 13.38
C LYS A 123 -11.00 3.27 12.47
N PHE A 124 -11.25 4.55 12.21
CA PHE A 124 -12.43 5.04 11.50
C PHE A 124 -12.04 5.88 10.26
N GLY A 125 -12.96 6.67 9.74
CA GLY A 125 -12.69 7.53 8.60
C GLY A 125 -12.43 6.79 7.28
N GLY A 126 -12.67 5.47 7.23
CA GLY A 126 -12.39 4.62 6.06
C GLY A 126 -10.95 4.10 6.00
N TRP A 127 -10.19 4.24 7.10
CA TRP A 127 -8.88 3.65 7.29
C TRP A 127 -8.92 2.39 8.15
N GLY A 128 -9.98 2.20 8.96
CA GLY A 128 -10.27 0.97 9.66
C GLY A 128 -10.81 -0.10 8.72
N ASP A 129 -10.95 -1.32 9.22
CA ASP A 129 -11.54 -2.50 8.55
C ASP A 129 -10.93 -2.84 7.18
N VAL A 130 -9.69 -2.42 6.93
CA VAL A 130 -8.96 -2.85 5.75
C VAL A 130 -8.57 -4.31 5.92
N CYS A 131 -8.89 -5.12 4.91
CA CYS A 131 -8.54 -6.54 4.88
C CYS A 131 -7.99 -6.86 3.49
N ARG A 132 -6.80 -7.47 3.42
CA ARG A 132 -6.13 -7.78 2.15
C ARG A 132 -5.50 -9.17 2.20
N GLU A 133 -5.35 -9.78 1.02
CA GLU A 133 -4.64 -11.04 0.83
C GLU A 133 -3.16 -10.85 1.19
N ARG A 134 -2.64 -11.72 2.11
CA ARG A 134 -1.24 -11.67 2.53
C ARG A 134 -0.58 -13.04 2.61
N LEU A 135 -1.34 -14.11 2.88
CA LEU A 135 -0.81 -15.47 2.90
C LEU A 135 -1.48 -16.30 1.81
N PHE A 136 -0.70 -16.92 0.94
CA PHE A 136 -1.21 -17.75 -0.16
C PHE A 136 -0.21 -18.79 -0.63
N ARG A 137 -0.71 -19.84 -1.30
CA ARG A 137 0.13 -20.85 -1.93
C ARG A 137 0.71 -20.31 -3.24
N LYS A 138 2.00 -20.56 -3.48
CA LYS A 138 2.81 -20.02 -4.58
C LYS A 138 2.13 -20.05 -5.95
N ASN A 139 1.45 -21.14 -6.29
CA ASN A 139 0.86 -21.33 -7.62
C ASN A 139 -0.64 -20.99 -7.69
N CYS A 140 -1.22 -20.44 -6.62
CA CYS A 140 -2.65 -20.16 -6.54
C CYS A 140 -3.02 -18.70 -6.84
N ALA A 141 -2.03 -17.81 -6.94
CA ALA A 141 -2.27 -16.39 -7.15
C ALA A 141 -1.08 -15.70 -7.81
N LYS A 142 -1.35 -14.63 -8.54
CA LYS A 142 -0.37 -13.70 -9.09
C LYS A 142 -0.91 -12.28 -9.04
N TYR A 143 -0.04 -11.29 -8.97
CA TYR A 143 -0.47 -9.90 -9.08
C TYR A 143 -0.81 -9.54 -10.52
N SER A 144 -1.79 -8.63 -10.71
CA SER A 144 -2.08 -8.04 -12.02
C SER A 144 -0.90 -7.20 -12.50
N ASP A 145 -0.79 -7.02 -13.83
CA ASP A 145 0.29 -6.21 -14.44
C ASP A 145 0.03 -4.70 -14.35
N ASP A 146 -0.96 -4.28 -13.55
CA ASP A 146 -1.26 -2.86 -13.34
C ASP A 146 -0.09 -2.13 -12.65
N LYS A 147 0.28 -0.97 -13.20
CA LYS A 147 1.41 -0.21 -12.69
C LYS A 147 1.19 0.42 -11.31
N VAL A 148 -0.06 0.74 -10.95
CA VAL A 148 -0.38 1.56 -9.75
C VAL A 148 -1.46 0.97 -8.85
N HIS A 149 -2.34 0.14 -9.38
CA HIS A 149 -3.48 -0.44 -8.64
C HIS A 149 -3.51 -1.94 -8.88
N GLU A 150 -2.38 -2.57 -8.60
CA GLU A 150 -2.25 -4.02 -8.68
C GLU A 150 -3.16 -4.69 -7.64
N PHE A 151 -3.72 -5.81 -8.02
CA PHE A 151 -4.50 -6.68 -7.15
C PHE A 151 -4.09 -8.14 -7.38
N LEU A 152 -4.29 -8.96 -6.36
CA LEU A 152 -4.00 -10.38 -6.48
C LEU A 152 -5.10 -11.06 -7.31
N ILE A 153 -4.72 -11.73 -8.39
CA ILE A 153 -5.62 -12.49 -9.27
C ILE A 153 -5.64 -13.94 -8.76
N TYR A 154 -6.82 -14.44 -8.43
CA TYR A 154 -7.05 -15.80 -7.95
C TYR A 154 -8.50 -16.23 -8.22
N ASP A 155 -8.74 -17.55 -8.23
CA ASP A 155 -10.05 -18.17 -8.44
C ASP A 155 -10.58 -18.95 -7.21
N LYS A 156 -9.90 -18.85 -6.08
CA LYS A 156 -10.15 -19.62 -4.87
C LYS A 156 -10.94 -18.83 -3.82
N LYS A 157 -11.63 -19.56 -2.93
CA LYS A 157 -12.21 -18.95 -1.73
C LYS A 157 -11.11 -18.44 -0.80
N THR A 158 -11.42 -17.38 -0.06
CA THR A 158 -10.50 -16.78 0.90
C THR A 158 -11.09 -16.85 2.30
N GLU A 159 -10.25 -16.99 3.29
CA GLU A 159 -10.58 -16.82 4.71
C GLU A 159 -9.75 -15.69 5.31
N THR A 160 -10.22 -15.13 6.43
CA THR A 160 -9.49 -14.10 7.17
C THR A 160 -8.81 -14.75 8.37
N LEU A 161 -7.52 -14.50 8.52
CA LEU A 161 -6.72 -14.94 9.66
C LEU A 161 -7.10 -14.14 10.91
N ASP A 162 -6.93 -14.76 12.07
CA ASP A 162 -6.95 -14.06 13.34
C ASP A 162 -5.67 -13.22 13.47
N GLY A 163 -5.76 -12.12 14.21
CA GLY A 163 -4.68 -11.12 14.32
C GLY A 163 -4.72 -10.05 13.25
N LYS A 164 -3.72 -9.20 13.24
CA LYS A 164 -3.67 -7.99 12.42
C LYS A 164 -2.26 -7.65 11.96
N ILE A 165 -2.19 -6.87 10.89
CA ILE A 165 -0.98 -6.20 10.42
C ILE A 165 -0.98 -4.75 10.90
N ASN A 166 0.03 -4.35 11.67
CA ASN A 166 0.28 -2.96 11.99
C ASN A 166 0.97 -2.30 10.80
N HIS A 167 0.29 -1.38 10.12
CA HIS A 167 0.72 -0.74 8.89
C HIS A 167 1.13 0.70 9.17
N TYR A 168 2.42 0.97 9.11
CA TYR A 168 3.05 2.25 9.42
C TYR A 168 3.21 3.13 8.18
N THR A 169 2.13 3.31 7.43
CA THR A 169 2.09 3.99 6.11
C THR A 169 2.72 5.38 6.11
N TYR A 170 2.61 6.09 7.22
CA TYR A 170 3.06 7.48 7.32
C TYR A 170 3.88 7.72 8.58
N LYS A 171 5.18 7.98 8.39
CA LYS A 171 6.13 8.27 9.48
C LYS A 171 5.82 9.59 10.22
N SER A 172 5.22 10.55 9.52
CA SER A 172 4.90 11.89 10.04
C SER A 172 3.80 12.56 9.23
N ILE A 173 3.27 13.65 9.76
CA ILE A 173 2.34 14.54 9.04
C ILE A 173 3.00 15.10 7.77
N HIS A 174 4.27 15.50 7.83
CA HIS A 174 5.01 15.97 6.65
C HIS A 174 5.04 14.91 5.55
N HIS A 175 5.41 13.66 5.90
CA HIS A 175 5.43 12.54 4.95
C HIS A 175 4.03 12.28 4.35
N HIS A 176 2.96 12.35 5.17
CA HIS A 176 1.60 12.17 4.69
C HIS A 176 1.22 13.27 3.68
N VAL A 177 1.46 14.56 4.00
CA VAL A 177 1.14 15.68 3.11
C VAL A 177 1.92 15.59 1.79
N THR A 178 3.19 15.20 1.83
CA THR A 178 4.02 14.98 0.63
C THR A 178 3.42 13.88 -0.26
N LYS A 179 3.02 12.74 0.33
CA LYS A 179 2.34 11.66 -0.41
C LYS A 179 0.99 12.13 -0.98
N VAL A 180 0.19 12.86 -0.22
CA VAL A 180 -1.09 13.42 -0.68
C VAL A 180 -0.90 14.33 -1.89
N ASN A 181 0.10 15.20 -1.86
CA ASN A 181 0.43 16.05 -3.00
C ASN A 181 0.78 15.21 -4.24
N ARG A 182 1.72 14.25 -4.12
CA ARG A 182 2.13 13.33 -5.19
C ARG A 182 0.95 12.52 -5.76
N TYR A 183 0.12 11.93 -4.90
CA TYR A 183 -1.04 11.15 -5.35
C TYR A 183 -2.10 12.01 -6.05
N SER A 184 -2.23 13.28 -5.64
CA SER A 184 -3.14 14.21 -6.33
C SER A 184 -2.66 14.54 -7.75
N ASP A 185 -1.32 14.61 -8.00
CA ASP A 185 -0.74 14.76 -9.34
C ASP A 185 -1.05 13.55 -10.21
N MET A 186 -0.77 12.34 -9.71
CA MET A 186 -1.03 11.09 -10.43
C MET A 186 -2.53 10.93 -10.77
N MET A 187 -3.41 11.31 -9.85
CA MET A 187 -4.85 11.22 -10.10
C MET A 187 -5.33 12.27 -11.11
N ALA A 188 -4.81 13.48 -11.05
CA ALA A 188 -5.10 14.52 -12.03
C ALA A 188 -4.67 14.09 -13.44
N GLU A 189 -3.47 13.49 -13.57
CA GLU A 189 -2.97 12.91 -14.83
C GLU A 189 -3.92 11.83 -15.37
N LYS A 190 -4.20 10.82 -14.56
CA LYS A 190 -5.12 9.73 -14.92
C LYS A 190 -6.51 10.22 -15.35
N MET A 191 -7.00 11.28 -14.70
CA MET A 191 -8.27 11.90 -15.05
C MET A 191 -8.19 12.69 -16.37
N PHE A 192 -7.07 13.34 -16.62
CA PHE A 192 -6.79 14.08 -17.85
C PHE A 192 -6.69 13.13 -19.06
N GLU A 193 -5.91 12.05 -18.96
CA GLU A 193 -5.80 10.99 -19.97
C GLU A 193 -7.16 10.36 -20.32
N LYS A 194 -8.07 10.24 -19.32
CA LYS A 194 -9.44 9.76 -19.53
C LYS A 194 -10.39 10.84 -20.09
N GLY A 195 -9.90 12.01 -20.46
CA GLY A 195 -10.70 13.10 -21.01
C GLY A 195 -11.74 13.68 -20.03
N LYS A 196 -11.55 13.50 -18.71
CA LYS A 196 -12.52 13.99 -17.72
C LYS A 196 -12.53 15.52 -17.68
N LYS A 197 -13.74 16.07 -17.80
CA LYS A 197 -14.00 17.51 -17.61
C LYS A 197 -14.38 17.79 -16.16
N ILE A 198 -14.05 18.99 -15.69
CA ILE A 198 -14.36 19.45 -14.34
C ILE A 198 -14.93 20.85 -14.37
N ASN A 199 -16.02 21.10 -13.63
CA ASN A 199 -16.60 22.40 -13.46
C ASN A 199 -16.20 23.03 -12.11
N ARG A 200 -16.37 24.35 -11.97
CA ARG A 200 -16.00 25.09 -10.76
C ARG A 200 -16.79 24.61 -9.53
N PHE A 201 -18.06 24.30 -9.69
CA PHE A 201 -18.92 23.83 -8.61
C PHE A 201 -18.37 22.53 -7.99
N LYS A 202 -17.97 21.57 -8.82
CA LYS A 202 -17.40 20.30 -8.35
C LYS A 202 -16.09 20.49 -7.59
N ILE A 203 -15.25 21.46 -7.98
CA ILE A 203 -13.99 21.78 -7.27
C ILE A 203 -14.27 22.25 -5.85
N ILE A 204 -15.36 22.99 -5.63
CA ILE A 204 -15.72 23.56 -4.31
C ILE A 204 -16.49 22.56 -3.47
N VAL A 205 -17.53 21.93 -4.04
CA VAL A 205 -18.47 21.11 -3.27
C VAL A 205 -17.91 19.73 -2.93
N SER A 206 -17.14 19.10 -3.86
CA SER A 206 -16.64 17.74 -3.60
C SER A 206 -15.69 17.64 -2.40
N PRO A 207 -14.78 18.60 -2.12
CA PRO A 207 -13.97 18.57 -0.91
C PRO A 207 -14.80 18.65 0.37
N ILE A 208 -15.85 19.50 0.37
CA ILE A 208 -16.75 19.63 1.53
C ILE A 208 -17.48 18.33 1.77
N PHE A 209 -18.02 17.74 0.71
CA PHE A 209 -18.68 16.44 0.80
C PHE A 209 -17.74 15.33 1.28
N GLU A 210 -16.49 15.30 0.79
CA GLU A 210 -15.49 14.32 1.23
C GLU A 210 -15.15 14.47 2.71
N PHE A 211 -15.03 15.70 3.22
CA PHE A 211 -14.85 15.96 4.64
C PHE A 211 -16.01 15.40 5.46
N VAL A 212 -17.25 15.74 5.12
CA VAL A 212 -18.45 15.27 5.81
C VAL A 212 -18.56 13.75 5.75
N LYS A 213 -18.29 13.18 4.59
CA LYS A 213 -18.29 11.72 4.39
C LYS A 213 -17.30 11.01 5.31
N VAL A 214 -16.05 11.49 5.38
CA VAL A 214 -14.99 10.86 6.18
C VAL A 214 -15.21 11.10 7.67
N PHE A 215 -15.52 12.33 8.05
CA PHE A 215 -15.62 12.73 9.44
C PHE A 215 -16.91 12.26 10.11
N ILE A 216 -18.05 12.41 9.41
CA ILE A 216 -19.37 12.09 9.96
C ILE A 216 -19.78 10.66 9.56
N PHE A 217 -19.98 10.40 8.25
CA PHE A 217 -20.57 9.14 7.80
C PHE A 217 -19.66 7.92 8.00
N LYS A 218 -18.33 8.11 7.94
CA LYS A 218 -17.36 7.05 8.27
C LYS A 218 -16.86 7.12 9.71
N LEU A 219 -17.56 7.86 10.58
CA LEU A 219 -17.29 7.95 12.00
C LEU A 219 -15.88 8.43 12.36
N GLY A 220 -15.23 9.18 11.48
CA GLY A 220 -13.86 9.68 11.70
C GLY A 220 -13.73 10.51 12.98
N PHE A 221 -14.81 11.14 13.45
CA PHE A 221 -14.84 11.90 14.72
C PHE A 221 -14.52 11.03 15.94
N LEU A 222 -14.73 9.71 15.86
CA LEU A 222 -14.40 8.78 16.95
C LEU A 222 -12.88 8.60 17.15
N ASP A 223 -12.07 8.89 16.14
CA ASP A 223 -10.60 8.95 16.27
C ASP A 223 -10.09 10.32 16.77
N GLY A 224 -11.02 11.18 17.24
CA GLY A 224 -10.70 12.49 17.82
C GLY A 224 -9.96 13.40 16.82
N PHE A 225 -8.86 14.04 17.29
CA PHE A 225 -8.11 14.98 16.46
C PHE A 225 -7.44 14.29 15.26
N ALA A 226 -6.99 13.04 15.39
CA ALA A 226 -6.40 12.28 14.28
C ALA A 226 -7.44 12.04 13.16
N GLY A 227 -8.68 11.68 13.52
CA GLY A 227 -9.76 11.52 12.54
C GLY A 227 -10.17 12.84 11.88
N PHE A 228 -10.17 13.96 12.63
CA PHE A 228 -10.36 15.28 12.04
C PHE A 228 -9.27 15.63 11.03
N TYR A 229 -8.00 15.39 11.39
CA TYR A 229 -6.87 15.61 10.48
C TYR A 229 -7.01 14.77 9.19
N ILE A 230 -7.34 13.47 9.31
CA ILE A 230 -7.57 12.59 8.16
C ILE A 230 -8.70 13.13 7.26
N ALA A 231 -9.84 13.51 7.85
CA ALA A 231 -10.95 14.05 7.08
C ALA A 231 -10.59 15.34 6.34
N LYS A 232 -9.83 16.24 6.98
CA LYS A 232 -9.31 17.48 6.36
C LYS A 232 -8.34 17.17 5.23
N THR A 233 -7.44 16.21 5.43
CA THR A 233 -6.44 15.85 4.41
C THR A 233 -7.08 15.16 3.21
N MET A 234 -8.09 14.30 3.40
CA MET A 234 -8.86 13.68 2.32
C MET A 234 -9.68 14.72 1.53
N SER A 235 -10.24 15.70 2.22
CA SER A 235 -10.88 16.86 1.60
C SER A 235 -9.89 17.66 0.75
N TYR A 236 -8.71 17.95 1.30
CA TYR A 236 -7.63 18.66 0.61
C TYR A 236 -7.12 17.89 -0.61
N TYR A 237 -6.89 16.58 -0.50
CA TYR A 237 -6.57 15.72 -1.64
C TYR A 237 -7.64 15.83 -2.75
N THR A 238 -8.92 15.83 -2.37
CA THR A 238 -10.02 15.96 -3.33
C THR A 238 -10.03 17.31 -4.01
N PHE A 239 -9.71 18.39 -3.29
CA PHE A 239 -9.50 19.72 -3.88
C PHE A 239 -8.31 19.72 -4.85
N LEU A 240 -7.13 19.24 -4.40
CA LEU A 240 -5.91 19.24 -5.18
C LEU A 240 -6.06 18.50 -6.52
N LYS A 241 -6.58 17.28 -6.52
CA LYS A 241 -6.74 16.50 -7.76
C LYS A 241 -7.62 17.21 -8.81
N TYR A 242 -8.63 17.96 -8.37
CA TYR A 242 -9.53 18.66 -9.28
C TYR A 242 -8.95 20.00 -9.75
N ILE A 243 -8.27 20.76 -8.89
CA ILE A 243 -7.66 22.02 -9.31
C ILE A 243 -6.48 21.78 -10.26
N LYS A 244 -5.65 20.74 -10.00
CA LYS A 244 -4.56 20.31 -10.87
C LYS A 244 -5.08 19.80 -12.22
N LEU A 245 -6.18 19.03 -12.23
CA LEU A 245 -6.82 18.63 -13.49
C LEU A 245 -7.28 19.85 -14.30
N LYS A 246 -7.89 20.83 -13.63
CA LYS A 246 -8.34 22.06 -14.31
C LYS A 246 -7.17 22.86 -14.88
N GLU A 247 -6.07 22.97 -14.16
CA GLU A 247 -4.85 23.60 -14.61
C GLU A 247 -4.29 22.95 -15.89
N LYS A 248 -4.15 21.60 -15.87
CA LYS A 248 -3.71 20.81 -17.05
C LYS A 248 -4.59 21.05 -18.27
N ILE A 249 -5.90 20.99 -18.12
CA ILE A 249 -6.86 21.25 -19.23
C ILE A 249 -6.63 22.66 -19.79
N ARG A 250 -6.47 23.66 -18.92
CA ARG A 250 -6.28 25.05 -19.32
C ARG A 250 -4.95 25.28 -20.07
N LEU A 251 -3.87 24.65 -19.60
CA LEU A 251 -2.56 24.73 -20.26
C LEU A 251 -2.62 24.20 -21.69
N VAL A 252 -3.22 23.04 -21.91
CA VAL A 252 -3.38 22.46 -23.26
C VAL A 252 -4.29 23.33 -24.15
N GLU A 253 -5.33 23.95 -23.59
CA GLU A 253 -6.20 24.88 -24.33
C GLU A 253 -5.44 26.14 -24.77
N LEU A 254 -4.55 26.67 -23.93
CA LEU A 254 -3.71 27.83 -24.25
C LEU A 254 -2.67 27.50 -25.34
N GLU A 255 -1.99 26.36 -25.24
CA GLU A 255 -1.05 25.89 -26.26
C GLU A 255 -1.72 25.77 -27.63
N LYS A 256 -2.92 25.13 -27.68
CA LYS A 256 -3.68 25.01 -28.93
C LYS A 256 -4.14 26.35 -29.51
N LYS A 257 -4.38 27.37 -28.69
CA LYS A 257 -4.71 28.72 -29.17
C LYS A 257 -3.48 29.44 -29.74
N ASN A 258 -2.33 29.29 -29.07
CA ASN A 258 -1.08 29.91 -29.54
C ASN A 258 -0.62 29.32 -30.89
N ILE A 259 -0.74 27.98 -31.07
CA ILE A 259 -0.42 27.30 -32.33
C ILE A 259 -1.34 27.76 -33.51
N LYS A 260 -2.60 28.15 -33.20
CA LYS A 260 -3.54 28.64 -34.25
C LYS A 260 -3.37 30.11 -34.59
N ALA A 261 -2.58 30.86 -33.80
CA ALA A 261 -2.34 32.27 -33.96
C ALA A 261 -0.98 32.57 -34.69
N THR A 262 -0.16 31.56 -34.84
CA THR A 262 1.05 31.51 -35.66
C THR A 262 0.73 30.83 -36.98
#